data_cf60383e5c146b876e88b98ac4072ca1
#
_entry.id   cf60383e5c146b876e88b98ac4072ca1
#
_cell.length_a   1.000
_cell.length_b   1.000
_cell.length_c   1.000
_cell.angle_alpha   90.00
_cell.angle_beta   90.00
_cell.angle_gamma   90.00
#
_symmetry.space_group_name_H-M   'P 1'
#
loop_
_entity.id
_entity.type
_entity.pdbx_description
1 polymer ?
#
loop_
_entity_poly.entity_id
_entity_poly.type
_entity_poly.pdbx_seq_one_letter_code
_entity_poly.pdbx_strand_id
1 'polypeptide(L)'
;EQDNQHEAIIRWLCDYHGLNEAELRQSLYWHQDNDAVSHLMRVASGLDSLVLGEPQILGQVKKAFADSSRGHLNVSELERMFQKSFSVAKRVRTETDIGASAVSVAFAACTLARQIFESLSTVTVLLVGAGETIELVARHLREHHVQKMLIANRTRERAQVLADEVGAEVIALS
;
A
#
# COMPACT_ATOMS: atom_id res chain seq x y z
N GLU A 1 -23.83 1.34 23.99
CA GLU A 1 -24.00 0.58 22.72
C GLU A 1 -22.75 0.64 21.83
N GLN A 2 -22.08 1.80 21.69
CA GLN A 2 -20.88 1.97 20.85
C GLN A 2 -19.68 1.15 21.34
N ASP A 3 -19.42 1.11 22.65
CA ASP A 3 -18.32 0.32 23.23
C ASP A 3 -18.46 -1.17 22.89
N ASN A 4 -19.69 -1.66 22.79
CA ASN A 4 -19.95 -3.06 22.46
C ASN A 4 -19.61 -3.40 20.99
N GLN A 5 -19.74 -2.43 20.07
CA GLN A 5 -19.39 -2.62 18.67
C GLN A 5 -17.86 -2.64 18.46
N HIS A 6 -17.12 -1.74 19.14
CA HIS A 6 -15.65 -1.74 19.08
C HIS A 6 -15.09 -3.06 19.60
N GLU A 7 -15.63 -3.56 20.74
CA GLU A 7 -15.21 -4.85 21.30
C GLU A 7 -15.49 -6.04 20.36
N ALA A 8 -16.60 -6.01 19.65
CA ALA A 8 -16.93 -7.04 18.68
C ALA A 8 -15.96 -7.04 17.49
N ILE A 9 -15.59 -5.86 17.00
CA ILE A 9 -14.64 -5.71 15.88
C ILE A 9 -13.22 -6.15 16.30
N ILE A 10 -12.78 -5.77 17.50
CA ILE A 10 -11.48 -6.18 18.03
C ILE A 10 -11.40 -7.71 18.14
N ARG A 11 -12.40 -8.35 18.73
CA ARG A 11 -12.46 -9.81 18.83
C ARG A 11 -12.42 -10.47 17.47
N TRP A 12 -13.23 -9.98 16.53
CA TRP A 12 -13.23 -10.52 15.17
C TRP A 12 -11.86 -10.42 14.49
N LEU A 13 -11.16 -9.28 14.63
CA LEU A 13 -9.80 -9.10 14.09
C LEU A 13 -8.80 -10.06 14.74
N CYS A 14 -8.87 -10.22 16.07
CA CYS A 14 -8.02 -11.14 16.80
C CYS A 14 -8.24 -12.59 16.35
N ASP A 15 -9.48 -13.01 16.26
CA ASP A 15 -9.84 -14.39 15.85
C ASP A 15 -9.43 -14.67 14.40
N TYR A 16 -9.71 -13.71 13.49
CA TYR A 16 -9.43 -13.89 12.07
C TYR A 16 -7.93 -13.92 11.75
N HIS A 17 -7.14 -13.09 12.42
CA HIS A 17 -5.71 -12.97 12.17
C HIS A 17 -4.83 -13.70 13.17
N GLY A 18 -5.38 -14.31 14.22
CA GLY A 18 -4.62 -14.96 15.31
C GLY A 18 -3.78 -13.95 16.11
N LEU A 19 -4.29 -12.76 16.38
CA LEU A 19 -3.56 -11.67 17.03
C LEU A 19 -3.80 -11.64 18.53
N ASN A 20 -2.80 -11.13 19.27
CA ASN A 20 -2.96 -10.80 20.68
C ASN A 20 -3.78 -9.52 20.84
N GLU A 21 -4.84 -9.57 21.63
CA GLU A 21 -5.77 -8.45 21.81
C GLU A 21 -5.08 -7.22 22.42
N ALA A 22 -4.20 -7.41 23.42
CA ALA A 22 -3.51 -6.30 24.08
C ALA A 22 -2.56 -5.55 23.15
N GLU A 23 -1.91 -6.27 22.23
CA GLU A 23 -1.05 -5.70 21.19
C GLU A 23 -1.87 -4.99 20.11
N LEU A 24 -2.96 -5.61 19.66
CA LEU A 24 -3.84 -5.02 18.66
C LEU A 24 -4.44 -3.70 19.13
N ARG A 25 -4.91 -3.63 20.37
CA ARG A 25 -5.51 -2.41 20.95
C ARG A 25 -4.57 -1.20 20.92
N GLN A 26 -3.27 -1.39 21.07
CA GLN A 26 -2.28 -0.31 21.01
C GLN A 26 -2.10 0.26 19.59
N SER A 27 -2.51 -0.50 18.58
CA SER A 27 -2.37 -0.14 17.17
C SER A 27 -3.67 0.36 16.55
N LEU A 28 -4.77 0.41 17.31
CA LEU A 28 -6.07 0.84 16.84
C LEU A 28 -6.41 2.25 17.30
N TYR A 29 -7.07 2.98 16.43
CA TYR A 29 -7.72 4.24 16.72
C TYR A 29 -9.12 4.25 16.08
N TRP A 30 -10.00 5.10 16.58
CA TRP A 30 -11.39 5.15 16.18
C TRP A 30 -11.78 6.56 15.77
N HIS A 31 -12.49 6.65 14.67
CA HIS A 31 -13.14 7.87 14.23
C HIS A 31 -14.65 7.65 14.11
N GLN A 32 -15.43 8.67 14.43
CA GLN A 32 -16.88 8.61 14.41
C GLN A 32 -17.45 9.77 13.60
N ASP A 33 -18.64 9.57 13.06
CA ASP A 33 -19.42 10.60 12.37
C ASP A 33 -18.58 11.37 11.30
N ASN A 34 -18.51 12.66 11.41
CA ASN A 34 -17.79 13.53 10.48
C ASN A 34 -16.27 13.28 10.46
N ASP A 35 -15.69 12.87 11.59
CA ASP A 35 -14.27 12.56 11.67
C ASP A 35 -13.94 11.28 10.88
N ALA A 36 -14.82 10.27 10.94
CA ALA A 36 -14.69 9.06 10.13
C ALA A 36 -14.75 9.37 8.63
N VAL A 37 -15.70 10.22 8.20
CA VAL A 37 -15.83 10.65 6.81
C VAL A 37 -14.59 11.44 6.37
N SER A 38 -14.15 12.38 7.19
CA SER A 38 -12.96 13.21 6.92
C SER A 38 -11.71 12.35 6.82
N HIS A 39 -11.53 11.40 7.76
CA HIS A 39 -10.40 10.48 7.75
C HIS A 39 -10.41 9.58 6.51
N LEU A 40 -11.54 9.00 6.13
CA LEU A 40 -11.66 8.20 4.91
C LEU A 40 -11.26 9.00 3.65
N MET A 41 -11.70 10.25 3.55
CA MET A 41 -11.33 11.13 2.43
C MET A 41 -9.83 11.44 2.42
N ARG A 42 -9.22 11.67 3.58
CA ARG A 42 -7.77 11.89 3.72
C ARG A 42 -6.99 10.65 3.28
N VAL A 43 -7.36 9.49 3.79
CA VAL A 43 -6.72 8.20 3.42
C VAL A 43 -6.87 7.93 1.93
N ALA A 44 -8.08 8.05 1.37
CA ALA A 44 -8.33 7.83 -0.05
C ALA A 44 -7.55 8.81 -0.96
N SER A 45 -7.26 10.00 -0.46
CA SER A 45 -6.45 11.02 -1.16
C SER A 45 -4.94 10.79 -1.02
N GLY A 46 -4.50 9.84 -0.19
CA GLY A 46 -3.10 9.60 0.11
C GLY A 46 -2.48 10.68 1.01
N LEU A 47 -3.29 11.35 1.83
CA LEU A 47 -2.85 12.43 2.73
C LEU A 47 -2.45 11.93 4.13
N ASP A 48 -2.66 10.65 4.40
CA ASP A 48 -2.41 10.01 5.70
C ASP A 48 -1.37 8.89 5.60
N SER A 49 -0.52 8.95 4.60
CA SER A 49 0.56 7.99 4.39
C SER A 49 1.93 8.63 4.57
N LEU A 50 2.96 7.80 4.79
CA LEU A 50 4.36 8.24 4.90
C LEU A 50 4.81 8.97 3.63
N VAL A 51 4.37 8.51 2.46
CA VAL A 51 4.61 9.14 1.16
C VAL A 51 3.29 9.75 0.70
N LEU A 52 3.21 11.08 0.76
CA LEU A 52 2.00 11.80 0.39
C LEU A 52 1.62 11.57 -1.08
N GLY A 53 0.34 11.29 -1.30
CA GLY A 53 -0.22 11.17 -2.63
C GLY A 53 0.01 9.82 -3.31
N GLU A 54 0.37 8.75 -2.59
CA GLU A 54 0.55 7.42 -3.18
C GLU A 54 -0.69 6.96 -3.99
N PRO A 55 -0.52 6.66 -5.29
CA PRO A 55 -1.66 6.28 -6.14
C PRO A 55 -2.27 4.93 -5.76
N GLN A 56 -1.49 4.03 -5.15
CA GLN A 56 -1.93 2.69 -4.75
C GLN A 56 -3.05 2.72 -3.71
N ILE A 57 -3.02 3.68 -2.77
CA ILE A 57 -3.99 3.75 -1.67
C ILE A 57 -5.42 3.89 -2.19
N LEU A 58 -5.67 4.79 -3.13
CA LEU A 58 -7.00 4.93 -3.73
C LEU A 58 -7.44 3.64 -4.44
N GLY A 59 -6.51 2.95 -5.10
CA GLY A 59 -6.76 1.66 -5.73
C GLY A 59 -7.17 0.59 -4.71
N GLN A 60 -6.46 0.51 -3.60
CA GLN A 60 -6.74 -0.43 -2.51
C GLN A 60 -8.11 -0.17 -1.85
N VAL A 61 -8.44 1.10 -1.57
CA VAL A 61 -9.75 1.46 -1.01
C VAL A 61 -10.89 1.10 -1.97
N LYS A 62 -10.74 1.36 -3.27
CA LYS A 62 -11.73 0.97 -4.28
C LYS A 62 -11.90 -0.54 -4.38
N LYS A 63 -10.79 -1.29 -4.34
CA LYS A 63 -10.83 -2.76 -4.39
C LYS A 63 -11.55 -3.30 -3.16
N ALA A 64 -11.18 -2.84 -1.96
CA ALA A 64 -11.83 -3.27 -0.71
C ALA A 64 -13.34 -2.98 -0.73
N PHE A 65 -13.74 -1.80 -1.20
CA PHE A 65 -15.15 -1.45 -1.38
C PHE A 65 -15.87 -2.36 -2.38
N ALA A 66 -15.27 -2.63 -3.54
CA ALA A 66 -15.84 -3.53 -4.54
C ALA A 66 -15.97 -4.97 -4.03
N ASP A 67 -15.00 -5.46 -3.26
CA ASP A 67 -15.04 -6.79 -2.68
C ASP A 67 -16.12 -6.90 -1.58
N SER A 68 -16.29 -5.86 -0.76
CA SER A 68 -17.36 -5.80 0.25
C SER A 68 -18.77 -5.76 -0.38
N SER A 69 -18.92 -5.08 -1.50
CA SER A 69 -20.20 -4.95 -2.20
C SER A 69 -20.69 -6.28 -2.79
N ARG A 70 -19.78 -7.19 -3.12
CA ARG A 70 -20.13 -8.56 -3.57
C ARG A 70 -20.78 -9.40 -2.46
N GLY A 71 -20.56 -9.06 -1.20
CA GLY A 71 -21.13 -9.73 -0.03
C GLY A 71 -22.53 -9.27 0.37
N HIS A 72 -23.26 -8.50 -0.46
CA HIS A 72 -24.63 -8.00 -0.21
C HIS A 72 -24.78 -7.03 0.98
N LEU A 73 -23.73 -6.36 1.38
CA LEU A 73 -23.81 -5.27 2.37
C LEU A 73 -24.26 -3.95 1.68
N ASN A 74 -25.51 -3.92 1.18
CA ASN A 74 -26.12 -2.72 0.59
C ASN A 74 -26.55 -1.75 1.69
N VAL A 75 -25.60 -1.03 2.29
CA VAL A 75 -25.89 0.14 3.10
C VAL A 75 -25.72 1.37 2.21
N SER A 76 -26.83 1.88 1.67
CA SER A 76 -26.85 2.98 0.70
C SER A 76 -26.09 4.24 1.13
N GLU A 77 -26.05 4.52 2.44
CA GLU A 77 -25.29 5.65 2.99
C GLU A 77 -23.78 5.41 2.92
N LEU A 78 -23.32 4.21 3.27
CA LEU A 78 -21.92 3.83 3.20
C LEU A 78 -21.42 3.84 1.75
N GLU A 79 -22.23 3.35 0.83
CA GLU A 79 -21.92 3.38 -0.60
C GLU A 79 -21.76 4.83 -1.10
N ARG A 80 -22.69 5.72 -0.77
CA ARG A 80 -22.60 7.15 -1.13
C ARG A 80 -21.34 7.80 -0.55
N MET A 81 -20.98 7.45 0.68
CA MET A 81 -19.78 7.97 1.34
C MET A 81 -18.50 7.52 0.63
N PHE A 82 -18.39 6.26 0.26
CA PHE A 82 -17.24 5.76 -0.50
C PHE A 82 -17.15 6.40 -1.89
N GLN A 83 -18.27 6.47 -2.63
CA GLN A 83 -18.30 7.13 -3.95
C GLN A 83 -17.91 8.60 -3.87
N LYS A 84 -18.37 9.31 -2.84
CA LYS A 84 -17.98 10.70 -2.59
C LYS A 84 -16.50 10.81 -2.27
N SER A 85 -15.96 9.91 -1.46
CA SER A 85 -14.53 9.87 -1.11
C SER A 85 -13.66 9.63 -2.35
N PHE A 86 -14.08 8.75 -3.27
CA PHE A 86 -13.38 8.54 -4.54
C PHE A 86 -13.39 9.80 -5.43
N SER A 87 -14.53 10.50 -5.48
CA SER A 87 -14.64 11.77 -6.20
C SER A 87 -13.74 12.85 -5.62
N VAL A 88 -13.72 13.00 -4.29
CA VAL A 88 -12.85 13.94 -3.58
C VAL A 88 -11.38 13.61 -3.82
N ALA A 89 -10.99 12.34 -3.68
CA ALA A 89 -9.61 11.91 -3.91
C ALA A 89 -9.14 12.21 -5.34
N LYS A 90 -10.00 12.02 -6.35
CA LYS A 90 -9.68 12.39 -7.73
C LYS A 90 -9.48 13.90 -7.87
N ARG A 91 -10.37 14.71 -7.27
CA ARG A 91 -10.26 16.17 -7.32
C ARG A 91 -8.98 16.66 -6.65
N VAL A 92 -8.67 16.17 -5.46
CA VAL A 92 -7.42 16.50 -4.77
C VAL A 92 -6.21 16.23 -5.67
N ARG A 93 -6.20 15.10 -6.39
CA ARG A 93 -5.09 14.75 -7.28
C ARG A 93 -5.00 15.59 -8.55
N THR A 94 -6.14 16.11 -9.05
CA THR A 94 -6.19 16.90 -10.29
C THR A 94 -6.10 18.40 -10.03
N GLU A 95 -6.57 18.88 -8.87
CA GLU A 95 -6.64 20.29 -8.53
C GLU A 95 -5.48 20.76 -7.65
N THR A 96 -4.58 19.83 -7.23
CA THR A 96 -3.41 20.15 -6.41
C THR A 96 -2.15 19.45 -6.93
N ASP A 97 -0.99 19.90 -6.49
CA ASP A 97 0.31 19.35 -6.87
C ASP A 97 0.56 17.93 -6.30
N ILE A 98 -0.29 17.45 -5.42
CA ILE A 98 -0.13 16.12 -4.80
C ILE A 98 -0.19 14.99 -5.84
N GLY A 99 -0.98 15.18 -6.89
CA GLY A 99 -1.05 14.22 -8.01
C GLY A 99 0.18 14.24 -8.90
N ALA A 100 0.80 15.40 -9.05
CA ALA A 100 1.99 15.59 -9.86
C ALA A 100 3.28 15.24 -9.09
N SER A 101 3.26 15.45 -7.77
CA SER A 101 4.40 15.22 -6.86
C SER A 101 4.38 13.83 -6.19
N ALA A 102 3.39 12.99 -6.53
CA ALA A 102 3.25 11.66 -5.96
C ALA A 102 4.44 10.78 -6.36
N VAL A 103 5.50 10.88 -5.57
CA VAL A 103 6.67 10.03 -5.69
C VAL A 103 6.31 8.69 -5.03
N SER A 104 6.27 7.61 -5.80
CA SER A 104 6.11 6.29 -5.19
C SER A 104 7.32 5.99 -4.30
N VAL A 105 7.11 5.19 -3.22
CA VAL A 105 8.21 4.68 -2.37
C VAL A 105 9.31 4.06 -3.23
N ALA A 106 8.91 3.37 -4.30
CA ALA A 106 9.83 2.77 -5.27
C ALA A 106 10.74 3.82 -5.94
N PHE A 107 10.16 4.91 -6.43
CA PHE A 107 10.93 5.99 -7.04
C PHE A 107 11.83 6.70 -6.02
N ALA A 108 11.34 6.97 -4.82
CA ALA A 108 12.12 7.57 -3.74
C ALA A 108 13.32 6.71 -3.37
N ALA A 109 13.14 5.39 -3.23
CA ALA A 109 14.22 4.45 -2.95
C ALA A 109 15.28 4.44 -4.06
N CYS A 110 14.87 4.42 -5.33
CA CYS A 110 15.80 4.47 -6.46
C CYS A 110 16.55 5.81 -6.55
N THR A 111 15.86 6.92 -6.27
CA THR A 111 16.49 8.25 -6.23
C THR A 111 17.53 8.33 -5.12
N LEU A 112 17.20 7.83 -3.92
CA LEU A 112 18.13 7.78 -2.80
C LEU A 112 19.34 6.89 -3.12
N ALA A 113 19.13 5.72 -3.71
CA ALA A 113 20.22 4.84 -4.14
C ALA A 113 21.19 5.55 -5.11
N ARG A 114 20.66 6.32 -6.06
CA ARG A 114 21.47 7.12 -7.00
C ARG A 114 22.23 8.29 -6.35
N GLN A 115 21.76 8.79 -5.21
CA GLN A 115 22.49 9.80 -4.43
C GLN A 115 23.62 9.19 -3.61
N ILE A 116 23.47 7.93 -3.17
CA ILE A 116 24.46 7.24 -2.35
C ILE A 116 25.56 6.62 -3.21
N PHE A 117 25.20 6.04 -4.35
CA PHE A 117 26.12 5.35 -5.25
C PHE A 117 26.38 6.18 -6.50
N GLU A 118 27.64 6.35 -6.89
CA GLU A 118 28.03 7.09 -8.09
C GLU A 118 27.44 6.45 -9.37
N SER A 119 27.35 5.12 -9.40
CA SER A 119 26.73 4.38 -10.49
C SER A 119 26.04 3.13 -9.98
N LEU A 120 24.80 2.91 -10.41
CA LEU A 120 24.07 1.68 -10.12
C LEU A 120 24.55 0.50 -10.97
N SER A 121 25.26 0.75 -12.06
CA SER A 121 25.80 -0.30 -12.94
C SER A 121 26.95 -1.12 -12.32
N THR A 122 27.42 -0.74 -11.15
CA THR A 122 28.48 -1.44 -10.41
C THR A 122 27.99 -2.11 -9.13
N VAL A 123 26.70 -1.97 -8.79
CA VAL A 123 26.14 -2.46 -7.51
C VAL A 123 25.28 -3.69 -7.71
N THR A 124 25.25 -4.52 -6.68
CA THR A 124 24.29 -5.61 -6.54
C THR A 124 23.19 -5.18 -5.57
N VAL A 125 21.94 -5.33 -5.97
CA VAL A 125 20.78 -4.97 -5.16
C VAL A 125 20.08 -6.24 -4.69
N LEU A 126 19.78 -6.32 -3.41
CA LEU A 126 18.90 -7.33 -2.82
C LEU A 126 17.51 -6.75 -2.58
N LEU A 127 16.51 -7.36 -3.18
CA LEU A 127 15.09 -7.06 -2.98
C LEU A 127 14.48 -8.14 -2.09
N VAL A 128 13.90 -7.74 -0.96
CA VAL A 128 13.25 -8.66 -0.02
C VAL A 128 11.74 -8.47 -0.12
N GLY A 129 11.06 -9.49 -0.66
CA GLY A 129 9.65 -9.48 -1.00
C GLY A 129 9.41 -9.58 -2.51
N ALA A 130 8.15 -9.81 -2.90
CA ALA A 130 7.68 -9.82 -4.29
C ALA A 130 6.23 -9.30 -4.35
N GLY A 131 5.99 -8.14 -3.73
CA GLY A 131 4.73 -7.39 -3.79
C GLY A 131 4.84 -6.20 -4.73
N GLU A 132 3.72 -5.51 -4.97
CA GLU A 132 3.59 -4.39 -5.91
C GLU A 132 4.69 -3.33 -5.78
N THR A 133 5.06 -2.96 -4.54
CA THR A 133 6.12 -1.97 -4.31
C THR A 133 7.48 -2.47 -4.78
N ILE A 134 7.82 -3.74 -4.49
CA ILE A 134 9.09 -4.34 -4.92
C ILE A 134 9.13 -4.52 -6.43
N GLU A 135 8.01 -4.86 -7.06
CA GLU A 135 7.92 -4.92 -8.53
C GLU A 135 8.23 -3.56 -9.15
N LEU A 136 7.68 -2.47 -8.63
CA LEU A 136 7.97 -1.12 -9.09
C LEU A 136 9.44 -0.75 -8.88
N VAL A 137 10.02 -1.06 -7.72
CA VAL A 137 11.45 -0.84 -7.44
C VAL A 137 12.30 -1.61 -8.44
N ALA A 138 12.01 -2.90 -8.67
CA ALA A 138 12.77 -3.75 -9.56
C ALA A 138 12.77 -3.22 -11.01
N ARG A 139 11.61 -2.78 -11.49
CA ARG A 139 11.48 -2.16 -12.83
C ARG A 139 12.29 -0.87 -12.95
N HIS A 140 12.23 0.03 -11.98
CA HIS A 140 13.03 1.25 -11.95
C HIS A 140 14.53 0.96 -11.90
N LEU A 141 14.97 0.01 -11.08
CA LEU A 141 16.38 -0.39 -11.00
C LEU A 141 16.88 -0.99 -12.32
N ARG A 142 16.04 -1.76 -13.01
CA ARG A 142 16.35 -2.28 -14.35
C ARG A 142 16.53 -1.15 -15.36
N GLU A 143 15.65 -0.15 -15.38
CA GLU A 143 15.77 1.04 -16.25
C GLU A 143 17.07 1.82 -15.99
N HIS A 144 17.57 1.78 -14.76
CA HIS A 144 18.82 2.41 -14.35
C HIS A 144 20.04 1.49 -14.47
N HIS A 145 19.91 0.35 -15.18
CA HIS A 145 21.01 -0.56 -15.50
C HIS A 145 21.80 -1.05 -14.29
N VAL A 146 21.12 -1.40 -13.19
CA VAL A 146 21.75 -2.06 -12.04
C VAL A 146 22.49 -3.32 -12.51
N GLN A 147 23.72 -3.53 -12.05
CA GLN A 147 24.56 -4.63 -12.47
C GLN A 147 23.94 -6.00 -12.20
N LYS A 148 23.43 -6.18 -10.98
CA LYS A 148 22.82 -7.43 -10.55
C LYS A 148 21.67 -7.18 -9.58
N MET A 149 20.57 -7.89 -9.77
CA MET A 149 19.46 -7.92 -8.81
C MET A 149 19.25 -9.33 -8.28
N LEU A 150 19.10 -9.42 -6.96
CA LEU A 150 18.74 -10.64 -6.25
C LEU A 150 17.36 -10.43 -5.63
N ILE A 151 16.47 -11.40 -5.73
CA ILE A 151 15.13 -11.34 -5.15
C ILE A 151 14.96 -12.50 -4.17
N ALA A 152 14.65 -12.16 -2.92
CA ALA A 152 14.31 -13.11 -1.87
C ALA A 152 12.84 -12.92 -1.48
N ASN A 153 12.06 -14.00 -1.47
CA ASN A 153 10.66 -13.95 -1.02
C ASN A 153 10.26 -15.26 -0.35
N ARG A 154 9.35 -15.19 0.61
CA ARG A 154 8.80 -16.38 1.28
C ARG A 154 8.15 -17.36 0.29
N THR A 155 7.43 -16.86 -0.70
CA THR A 155 6.87 -17.65 -1.81
C THR A 155 7.82 -17.56 -3.00
N ARG A 156 8.58 -18.63 -3.25
CA ARG A 156 9.62 -18.66 -4.29
C ARG A 156 9.04 -18.43 -5.70
N GLU A 157 7.86 -18.97 -5.96
CA GLU A 157 7.18 -18.85 -7.26
C GLU A 157 6.88 -17.39 -7.62
N ARG A 158 6.46 -16.58 -6.64
CA ARG A 158 6.26 -15.13 -6.85
C ARG A 158 7.56 -14.39 -7.15
N ALA A 159 8.63 -14.74 -6.43
CA ALA A 159 9.95 -14.17 -6.70
C ALA A 159 10.42 -14.54 -8.10
N GLN A 160 10.18 -15.78 -8.55
CA GLN A 160 10.60 -16.25 -9.87
C GLN A 160 9.90 -15.50 -11.00
N VAL A 161 8.59 -15.29 -10.91
CA VAL A 161 7.83 -14.50 -11.90
C VAL A 161 8.42 -13.10 -12.06
N LEU A 162 8.69 -12.41 -10.94
CA LEU A 162 9.30 -11.09 -10.98
C LEU A 162 10.74 -11.14 -11.50
N ALA A 163 11.53 -12.12 -11.08
CA ALA A 163 12.92 -12.27 -11.53
C ALA A 163 13.02 -12.50 -13.04
N ASP A 164 12.14 -13.32 -13.59
CA ASP A 164 12.08 -13.57 -15.05
C ASP A 164 11.71 -12.29 -15.82
N GLU A 165 10.84 -11.45 -15.27
CA GLU A 165 10.46 -10.18 -15.87
C GLU A 165 11.61 -9.17 -15.90
N VAL A 166 12.36 -9.05 -14.79
CA VAL A 166 13.36 -7.98 -14.63
C VAL A 166 14.80 -8.46 -14.87
N GLY A 167 15.01 -9.74 -15.15
CA GLY A 167 16.33 -10.31 -15.33
C GLY A 167 17.13 -10.43 -14.04
N ALA A 168 16.47 -10.80 -12.94
CA ALA A 168 17.06 -10.97 -11.62
C ALA A 168 17.29 -12.45 -11.28
N GLU A 169 18.05 -12.73 -10.22
CA GLU A 169 18.24 -14.06 -9.65
C GLU A 169 17.41 -14.24 -8.39
N VAL A 170 16.77 -15.39 -8.23
CA VAL A 170 16.03 -15.72 -7.01
C VAL A 170 16.95 -16.42 -6.01
N ILE A 171 16.98 -15.90 -4.79
CA ILE A 171 17.69 -16.53 -3.67
C ILE A 171 16.71 -16.99 -2.58
N ALA A 172 17.14 -17.94 -1.76
CA ALA A 172 16.34 -18.40 -0.64
C ALA A 172 16.24 -17.30 0.44
N LEU A 173 15.04 -17.15 1.00
CA LEU A 173 14.83 -16.41 2.24
C LEU A 173 14.88 -17.46 3.36
N SER A 174 16.03 -17.59 4.00
CA SER A 174 16.26 -18.52 5.12
C SER A 174 15.77 -17.92 6.43
#